data_7db4a87f75e1d2cd960a6a3f6001da53
#
_entry.id   7db4a87f75e1d2cd960a6a3f6001da53
#
_cell.length_a   1.000
_cell.length_b   1.000
_cell.length_c   1.000
_cell.angle_alpha   90.00
_cell.angle_beta   90.00
_cell.angle_gamma   90.00
#
_symmetry.space_group_name_H-M   'P 1'
#
loop_
_entity.id
_entity.type
_entity.pdbx_description
1 polymer ?
#
loop_
_entity_poly.entity_id
_entity_poly.type
_entity_poly.pdbx_seq_one_letter_code
_entity_poly.pdbx_strand_id
1 'polypeptide(L)'
;MENAITQFERVRIEMEAVVPIIREFENAFGKEAVRRVLEARIAGNLERARNNEAYLGREPDFEKAREGIEFYSAGGALQYDVIACDKDTLQFNVTDCEYAKMMRELDATDLGHLFVCQGDFAGAYRSGMELTRTQTRMQGHSYCDFRYHRRS
;
A
#
# COMPACT_ATOMS: atom_id res chain seq x y z
N MET A 1 -25.20 16.51 3.66
CA MET A 1 -24.45 15.25 3.73
C MET A 1 -22.99 15.58 3.48
N GLU A 2 -22.15 15.36 4.46
CA GLU A 2 -20.71 15.45 4.23
C GLU A 2 -20.33 14.41 3.18
N ASN A 3 -19.84 14.86 2.03
CA ASN A 3 -19.17 13.98 1.08
C ASN A 3 -17.87 13.52 1.73
N ALA A 4 -17.88 12.32 2.31
CA ALA A 4 -16.66 11.71 2.79
C ALA A 4 -15.71 11.52 1.60
N ILE A 5 -14.51 12.08 1.69
CA ILE A 5 -13.49 11.90 0.65
C ILE A 5 -13.13 10.41 0.55
N THR A 6 -12.87 9.95 -0.66
CA THR A 6 -12.37 8.59 -0.90
C THR A 6 -10.97 8.39 -0.34
N GLN A 7 -10.56 7.15 -0.15
CA GLN A 7 -9.18 6.85 0.24
C GLN A 7 -8.16 7.39 -0.78
N PHE A 8 -8.49 7.33 -2.07
CA PHE A 8 -7.63 7.89 -3.11
C PHE A 8 -7.47 9.41 -2.99
N GLU A 9 -8.57 10.15 -2.79
CA GLU A 9 -8.52 11.61 -2.61
C GLU A 9 -7.70 11.99 -1.38
N ARG A 10 -7.85 11.24 -0.27
CA ARG A 10 -7.05 11.47 0.93
C ARG A 10 -5.55 11.26 0.66
N VAL A 11 -5.17 10.15 0.03
CA VAL A 11 -3.77 9.87 -0.31
C VAL A 11 -3.22 10.91 -1.29
N ARG A 12 -4.03 11.40 -2.23
CA ARG A 12 -3.64 12.51 -3.13
C ARG A 12 -3.28 13.76 -2.34
N ILE A 13 -4.13 14.19 -1.43
CA ILE A 13 -3.87 15.36 -0.59
C ILE A 13 -2.58 15.17 0.23
N GLU A 14 -2.40 14.00 0.84
CA GLU A 14 -1.20 13.67 1.62
C GLU A 14 0.06 13.72 0.75
N MET A 15 0.04 13.14 -0.44
CA MET A 15 1.22 13.08 -1.32
C MET A 15 1.54 14.42 -1.96
N GLU A 16 0.54 15.20 -2.36
CA GLU A 16 0.74 16.57 -2.86
C GLU A 16 1.42 17.48 -1.83
N ALA A 17 1.17 17.26 -0.52
CA ALA A 17 1.82 17.99 0.55
C ALA A 17 3.23 17.44 0.88
N VAL A 18 3.39 16.12 0.93
CA VAL A 18 4.61 15.46 1.44
C VAL A 18 5.72 15.41 0.38
N VAL A 19 5.38 15.13 -0.89
CA VAL A 19 6.39 14.96 -1.96
C VAL A 19 7.29 16.18 -2.13
N PRO A 20 6.78 17.43 -2.21
CA PRO A 20 7.65 18.60 -2.34
C PRO A 20 8.60 18.75 -1.15
N ILE A 21 8.14 18.48 0.07
CA ILE A 21 8.96 18.57 1.28
C ILE A 21 10.10 17.56 1.24
N ILE A 22 9.82 16.32 0.83
CA ILE A 22 10.85 15.28 0.71
C ILE A 22 11.86 15.66 -0.37
N ARG A 23 11.43 16.21 -1.50
CA ARG A 23 12.34 16.67 -2.56
C ARG A 23 13.28 17.78 -2.07
N GLU A 24 12.80 18.70 -1.22
CA GLU A 24 13.68 19.70 -0.60
C GLU A 24 14.70 19.06 0.37
N PHE A 25 14.30 18.04 1.13
CA PHE A 25 15.26 17.29 1.94
C PHE A 25 16.28 16.55 1.09
N GLU A 26 15.86 15.94 -0.02
CA GLU A 26 16.79 15.29 -0.95
C GLU A 26 17.79 16.29 -1.55
N ASN A 27 17.34 17.50 -1.88
CA ASN A 27 18.22 18.57 -2.36
C ASN A 27 19.21 19.03 -1.29
N ALA A 28 18.78 19.17 -0.06
CA ALA A 28 19.60 19.67 1.05
C ALA A 28 20.57 18.64 1.62
N PHE A 29 20.16 17.37 1.73
CA PHE A 29 20.88 16.33 2.45
C PHE A 29 21.35 15.15 1.58
N GLY A 30 20.97 15.15 0.31
CA GLY A 30 21.24 14.07 -0.64
C GLY A 30 20.16 13.00 -0.67
N LYS A 31 19.78 12.60 -1.87
CA LYS A 31 18.70 11.66 -2.14
C LYS A 31 18.88 10.33 -1.40
N GLU A 32 20.08 9.78 -1.40
CA GLU A 32 20.38 8.49 -0.77
C GLU A 32 20.24 8.53 0.76
N ALA A 33 20.69 9.62 1.40
CA ALA A 33 20.58 9.79 2.84
C ALA A 33 19.10 9.88 3.27
N VAL A 34 18.30 10.65 2.56
CA VAL A 34 16.86 10.77 2.82
C VAL A 34 16.16 9.43 2.59
N ARG A 35 16.47 8.75 1.48
CA ARG A 35 15.92 7.44 1.13
C ARG A 35 16.13 6.41 2.24
N ARG A 36 17.34 6.29 2.78
CA ARG A 36 17.64 5.37 3.90
C ARG A 36 16.76 5.62 5.12
N VAL A 37 16.51 6.89 5.46
CA VAL A 37 15.61 7.24 6.57
C VAL A 37 14.19 6.81 6.31
N LEU A 38 13.67 7.07 5.09
CA LEU A 38 12.32 6.70 4.69
C LEU A 38 12.14 5.18 4.65
N GLU A 39 13.07 4.45 4.07
CA GLU A 39 13.04 2.99 4.01
C GLU A 39 13.07 2.36 5.41
N ALA A 40 13.92 2.85 6.29
CA ALA A 40 13.96 2.41 7.68
C ALA A 40 12.64 2.69 8.42
N ARG A 41 12.02 3.84 8.19
CA ARG A 41 10.71 4.20 8.77
C ARG A 41 9.61 3.26 8.29
N ILE A 42 9.58 2.93 7.00
CA ILE A 42 8.58 2.05 6.39
C ILE A 42 8.78 0.60 6.84
N ALA A 43 10.01 0.08 6.80
CA ALA A 43 10.34 -1.25 7.32
C ALA A 43 9.94 -1.41 8.79
N GLY A 44 10.18 -0.38 9.60
CA GLY A 44 9.77 -0.35 11.01
C GLY A 44 8.25 -0.44 11.24
N ASN A 45 7.41 -0.14 10.24
CA ASN A 45 5.96 -0.33 10.38
C ASN A 45 5.59 -1.82 10.50
N LEU A 46 6.18 -2.66 9.67
CA LEU A 46 5.95 -4.11 9.72
C LEU A 46 6.53 -4.70 11.01
N GLU A 47 7.73 -4.27 11.40
CA GLU A 47 8.34 -4.73 12.64
C GLU A 47 7.51 -4.36 13.88
N ARG A 48 7.02 -3.13 13.95
CA ARG A 48 6.09 -2.70 15.02
C ARG A 48 4.79 -3.51 15.02
N ALA A 49 4.27 -3.86 13.84
CA ALA A 49 3.09 -4.71 13.75
C ALA A 49 3.39 -6.13 14.28
N ARG A 50 4.55 -6.69 13.95
CA ARG A 50 4.98 -8.02 14.42
C ARG A 50 5.19 -8.08 15.93
N ASN A 51 5.66 -7.01 16.53
CA ASN A 51 5.95 -6.91 17.97
C ASN A 51 4.75 -6.45 18.81
N ASN A 52 3.59 -6.21 18.20
CA ASN A 52 2.39 -5.77 18.92
C ASN A 52 1.51 -6.96 19.27
N GLU A 53 1.36 -7.23 20.56
CA GLU A 53 0.55 -8.34 21.09
C GLU A 53 -0.91 -8.33 20.61
N ALA A 54 -1.47 -7.16 20.30
CA ALA A 54 -2.83 -7.04 19.79
C ALA A 54 -3.05 -7.73 18.42
N TYR A 55 -1.95 -8.01 17.70
CA TYR A 55 -2.01 -8.68 16.39
C TYR A 55 -1.50 -10.13 16.44
N LEU A 56 -0.91 -10.55 17.55
CA LEU A 56 -0.51 -11.95 17.74
C LEU A 56 -1.74 -12.84 17.81
N GLY A 57 -1.72 -13.97 17.12
CA GLY A 57 -2.83 -14.92 17.11
C GLY A 57 -4.11 -14.43 16.42
N ARG A 58 -4.09 -13.28 15.76
CA ARG A 58 -5.26 -12.82 15.00
C ARG A 58 -5.53 -13.75 13.82
N GLU A 59 -6.74 -14.31 13.80
CA GLU A 59 -7.20 -15.11 12.67
C GLU A 59 -7.54 -14.23 11.45
N PRO A 60 -7.15 -14.63 10.25
CA PRO A 60 -7.47 -13.90 9.03
C PRO A 60 -8.94 -14.07 8.65
N ASP A 61 -9.52 -13.01 8.11
CA ASP A 61 -10.84 -13.01 7.48
C ASP A 61 -10.65 -12.52 6.03
N PHE A 62 -10.53 -13.48 5.10
CA PHE A 62 -10.23 -13.17 3.69
C PHE A 62 -11.44 -12.57 2.96
N GLU A 63 -12.66 -12.91 3.34
CA GLU A 63 -13.86 -12.28 2.78
C GLU A 63 -13.95 -10.81 3.18
N LYS A 64 -13.71 -10.50 4.44
CA LYS A 64 -13.63 -9.11 4.91
C LYS A 64 -12.47 -8.35 4.26
N ALA A 65 -11.34 -9.00 4.05
CA ALA A 65 -10.20 -8.40 3.33
C ALA A 65 -10.56 -8.10 1.87
N ARG A 66 -11.31 -8.99 1.21
CA ARG A 66 -11.84 -8.77 -0.14
C ARG A 66 -12.80 -7.57 -0.19
N GLU A 67 -13.72 -7.46 0.76
CA GLU A 67 -14.58 -6.27 0.87
C GLU A 67 -13.75 -4.99 1.07
N GLY A 68 -12.63 -5.08 1.78
CA GLY A 68 -11.70 -3.97 1.98
C GLY A 68 -11.10 -3.43 0.69
N ILE A 69 -11.01 -4.22 -0.40
CA ILE A 69 -10.54 -3.73 -1.69
C ILE A 69 -11.46 -2.62 -2.23
N GLU A 70 -12.76 -2.73 -1.99
CA GLU A 70 -13.74 -1.73 -2.42
C GLU A 70 -13.47 -0.34 -1.82
N PHE A 71 -12.99 -0.29 -0.57
CA PHE A 71 -12.60 0.96 0.08
C PHE A 71 -11.45 1.67 -0.66
N TYR A 72 -10.45 0.91 -1.11
CA TYR A 72 -9.31 1.46 -1.86
C TYR A 72 -9.62 1.73 -3.32
N SER A 73 -10.60 1.04 -3.91
CA SER A 73 -11.03 1.20 -5.30
C SER A 73 -12.16 2.22 -5.48
N ALA A 74 -12.68 2.77 -4.40
CA ALA A 74 -13.78 3.73 -4.44
C ALA A 74 -13.49 4.89 -5.42
N GLY A 75 -14.51 5.31 -6.18
CA GLY A 75 -14.35 6.32 -7.22
C GLY A 75 -13.58 5.84 -8.46
N GLY A 76 -13.41 4.52 -8.64
CA GLY A 76 -12.68 3.95 -9.77
C GLY A 76 -11.15 3.98 -9.62
N ALA A 77 -10.65 4.18 -8.38
CA ALA A 77 -9.23 4.33 -8.12
C ALA A 77 -8.38 3.09 -8.44
N LEU A 78 -8.99 1.90 -8.40
CA LEU A 78 -8.36 0.64 -8.82
C LEU A 78 -9.28 -0.13 -9.76
N GLN A 79 -8.70 -0.73 -10.81
CA GLN A 79 -9.30 -1.83 -11.55
C GLN A 79 -8.58 -3.12 -11.11
N TYR A 80 -9.34 -4.15 -10.77
CA TYR A 80 -8.76 -5.38 -10.25
C TYR A 80 -9.58 -6.62 -10.62
N ASP A 81 -8.90 -7.75 -10.68
CA ASP A 81 -9.49 -9.06 -10.93
C ASP A 81 -9.18 -9.98 -9.75
N VAL A 82 -10.22 -10.49 -9.09
CA VAL A 82 -10.07 -11.49 -8.03
C VAL A 82 -9.83 -12.86 -8.68
N ILE A 83 -8.72 -13.49 -8.31
CA ILE A 83 -8.30 -14.79 -8.81
C ILE A 83 -8.80 -15.91 -7.90
N ALA A 84 -8.69 -15.71 -6.59
CA ALA A 84 -9.14 -16.66 -5.59
C ALA A 84 -9.50 -15.93 -4.30
N CYS A 85 -10.56 -16.40 -3.63
CA CYS A 85 -10.89 -16.00 -2.27
C CYS A 85 -11.54 -17.21 -1.58
N ASP A 86 -10.89 -17.73 -0.57
CA ASP A 86 -11.39 -18.83 0.25
C ASP A 86 -10.92 -18.68 1.71
N LYS A 87 -11.09 -19.71 2.53
CA LYS A 87 -10.72 -19.68 3.95
C LYS A 87 -9.21 -19.56 4.23
N ASP A 88 -8.35 -19.76 3.24
CA ASP A 88 -6.89 -19.80 3.41
C ASP A 88 -6.15 -18.74 2.61
N THR A 89 -6.80 -18.14 1.60
CA THR A 89 -6.15 -17.18 0.70
C THR A 89 -7.11 -16.16 0.09
N LEU A 90 -6.55 -14.98 -0.21
CA LEU A 90 -7.13 -13.99 -1.11
C LEU A 90 -6.08 -13.60 -2.14
N GLN A 91 -6.39 -13.78 -3.41
CA GLN A 91 -5.51 -13.46 -4.52
C GLN A 91 -6.22 -12.57 -5.53
N PHE A 92 -5.60 -11.47 -5.89
CA PHE A 92 -6.11 -10.58 -6.94
C PHE A 92 -4.97 -9.84 -7.65
N ASN A 93 -5.24 -9.43 -8.87
CA ASN A 93 -4.37 -8.55 -9.63
C ASN A 93 -4.99 -7.16 -9.74
N VAL A 94 -4.23 -6.12 -9.49
CA VAL A 94 -4.63 -4.75 -9.81
C VAL A 94 -4.08 -4.41 -11.19
N THR A 95 -4.97 -4.25 -12.16
CA THR A 95 -4.65 -4.03 -13.57
C THR A 95 -4.57 -2.57 -13.95
N ASP A 96 -5.24 -1.68 -13.20
CA ASP A 96 -5.08 -0.23 -13.31
C ASP A 96 -5.10 0.42 -11.92
N CYS A 97 -4.34 1.52 -11.75
CA CYS A 97 -4.11 2.12 -10.44
C CYS A 97 -3.96 3.64 -10.56
N GLU A 98 -4.98 4.38 -10.09
CA GLU A 98 -4.95 5.86 -10.07
C GLU A 98 -3.88 6.39 -9.09
N TYR A 99 -3.58 5.67 -8.01
CA TYR A 99 -2.46 6.04 -7.11
C TYR A 99 -1.12 6.06 -7.86
N ALA A 100 -0.88 5.08 -8.73
CA ALA A 100 0.34 5.05 -9.54
C ALA A 100 0.36 6.16 -10.59
N LYS A 101 -0.78 6.48 -11.20
CA LYS A 101 -0.90 7.59 -12.16
C LYS A 101 -0.64 8.93 -11.48
N MET A 102 -1.25 9.18 -10.34
CA MET A 102 -1.04 10.37 -9.53
C MET A 102 0.43 10.54 -9.15
N MET A 103 1.10 9.49 -8.69
CA MET A 103 2.52 9.58 -8.32
C MET A 103 3.44 9.79 -9.53
N ARG A 104 3.07 9.33 -10.73
CA ARG A 104 3.75 9.69 -11.98
C ARG A 104 3.59 11.17 -12.33
N GLU A 105 2.38 11.73 -12.15
CA GLU A 105 2.12 13.16 -12.36
C GLU A 105 2.96 14.04 -11.42
N LEU A 106 3.25 13.55 -10.20
CA LEU A 106 4.10 14.21 -9.22
C LEU A 106 5.61 13.94 -9.44
N ASP A 107 5.99 13.17 -10.44
CA ASP A 107 7.37 12.67 -10.66
C ASP A 107 7.94 12.02 -9.37
N ALA A 108 7.14 11.16 -8.74
CA ALA A 108 7.43 10.63 -7.41
C ALA A 108 7.02 9.14 -7.24
N THR A 109 7.10 8.32 -8.30
CA THR A 109 6.76 6.89 -8.22
C THR A 109 7.66 6.13 -7.25
N ASP A 110 8.91 6.56 -7.09
CA ASP A 110 9.84 6.04 -6.10
C ASP A 110 9.35 6.25 -4.65
N LEU A 111 8.80 7.43 -4.36
CA LEU A 111 8.18 7.73 -3.08
C LEU A 111 6.82 7.05 -2.94
N GLY A 112 6.04 6.96 -4.02
CA GLY A 112 4.76 6.24 -4.05
C GLY A 112 4.92 4.76 -3.73
N HIS A 113 5.97 4.12 -4.22
CA HIS A 113 6.27 2.75 -3.86
C HIS A 113 6.49 2.58 -2.34
N LEU A 114 7.20 3.51 -1.71
CA LEU A 114 7.43 3.49 -0.27
C LEU A 114 6.17 3.82 0.54
N PHE A 115 5.51 4.93 0.24
CA PHE A 115 4.43 5.45 1.08
C PHE A 115 3.06 4.81 0.81
N VAL A 116 2.80 4.42 -0.44
CA VAL A 116 1.51 3.86 -0.84
C VAL A 116 1.56 2.34 -0.86
N CYS A 117 2.55 1.74 -1.53
CA CYS A 117 2.58 0.30 -1.77
C CYS A 117 3.14 -0.51 -0.58
N GLN A 118 4.19 -0.04 0.09
CA GLN A 118 4.85 -0.83 1.14
C GLN A 118 4.03 -0.96 2.42
N GLY A 119 3.07 -0.07 2.67
CA GLY A 119 2.16 -0.15 3.82
C GLY A 119 1.29 -1.41 3.84
N ASP A 120 1.05 -2.01 2.68
CA ASP A 120 0.19 -3.19 2.53
C ASP A 120 0.71 -4.40 3.32
N PHE A 121 2.02 -4.57 3.44
CA PHE A 121 2.63 -5.66 4.21
C PHE A 121 2.31 -5.57 5.70
N ALA A 122 2.42 -4.39 6.29
CA ALA A 122 2.06 -4.18 7.69
C ALA A 122 0.54 -4.27 7.90
N GLY A 123 -0.26 -3.82 6.93
CA GLY A 123 -1.72 -3.95 6.93
C GLY A 123 -2.16 -5.41 6.92
N ALA A 124 -1.57 -6.22 6.04
CA ALA A 124 -1.80 -7.66 6.00
C ALA A 124 -1.52 -8.31 7.35
N TYR A 125 -0.35 -8.03 7.93
CA TYR A 125 0.05 -8.61 9.21
C TYR A 125 -0.93 -8.28 10.34
N ARG A 126 -1.38 -7.02 10.43
CA ARG A 126 -2.38 -6.58 11.43
C ARG A 126 -3.71 -7.30 11.27
N SER A 127 -4.03 -7.76 10.07
CA SER A 127 -5.26 -8.49 9.76
C SER A 127 -5.13 -10.01 9.86
N GLY A 128 -4.04 -10.53 10.43
CA GLY A 128 -3.82 -11.97 10.59
C GLY A 128 -3.30 -12.66 9.32
N MET A 129 -2.92 -11.88 8.31
CA MET A 129 -2.47 -12.38 7.01
C MET A 129 -1.00 -12.05 6.76
N GLU A 130 -0.43 -12.73 5.79
CA GLU A 130 0.84 -12.39 5.18
C GLU A 130 0.61 -12.08 3.70
N LEU A 131 1.31 -11.07 3.19
CA LEU A 131 1.25 -10.66 1.80
C LEU A 131 2.54 -11.05 1.07
N THR A 132 2.39 -11.72 -0.06
CA THR A 132 3.43 -11.84 -1.09
C THR A 132 3.02 -10.99 -2.28
N ARG A 133 3.93 -10.14 -2.74
CA ARG A 133 3.75 -9.33 -3.94
C ARG A 133 5.12 -9.08 -4.57
N THR A 134 5.26 -9.40 -5.84
CA THR A 134 6.55 -9.33 -6.56
C THR A 134 6.65 -8.15 -7.49
N GLN A 135 5.52 -7.55 -7.87
CA GLN A 135 5.46 -6.45 -8.83
C GLN A 135 4.30 -5.49 -8.53
N THR A 136 4.46 -4.24 -8.95
CA THR A 136 3.42 -3.21 -8.80
C THR A 136 3.28 -2.33 -10.04
N ARG A 137 2.08 -1.79 -10.25
CA ARG A 137 1.81 -0.73 -11.24
C ARG A 137 2.64 0.53 -10.93
N MET A 138 2.91 0.81 -9.67
CA MET A 138 3.75 1.92 -9.23
C MET A 138 5.19 1.82 -9.75
N GLN A 139 5.71 0.62 -9.87
CA GLN A 139 7.05 0.34 -10.40
C GLN A 139 7.08 0.16 -11.93
N GLY A 140 5.94 0.34 -12.60
CA GLY A 140 5.83 0.27 -14.06
C GLY A 140 5.47 -1.10 -14.61
N HIS A 141 5.16 -2.10 -13.77
CA HIS A 141 4.68 -3.39 -14.24
C HIS A 141 3.23 -3.33 -14.73
N SER A 142 2.82 -4.33 -15.50
CA SER A 142 1.48 -4.38 -16.11
C SER A 142 0.35 -4.60 -15.10
N TYR A 143 0.65 -5.16 -13.94
CA TYR A 143 -0.29 -5.35 -12.82
C TYR A 143 0.45 -5.46 -11.49
N CYS A 144 -0.30 -5.32 -10.37
CA CYS A 144 0.18 -5.70 -9.04
C CYS A 144 -0.35 -7.09 -8.71
N ASP A 145 0.52 -7.97 -8.22
CA ASP A 145 0.18 -9.34 -7.85
C ASP A 145 -0.02 -9.50 -6.34
N PHE A 146 -1.22 -9.19 -5.86
CA PHE A 146 -1.54 -9.37 -4.44
C PHE A 146 -1.87 -10.84 -4.13
N ARG A 147 -1.11 -11.44 -3.21
CA ARG A 147 -1.27 -12.82 -2.74
C ARG A 147 -1.25 -12.84 -1.23
N TYR A 148 -2.44 -12.78 -0.63
CA TYR A 148 -2.62 -12.89 0.82
C TYR A 148 -2.84 -14.34 1.22
N HIS A 149 -2.20 -14.76 2.28
CA HIS A 149 -2.33 -16.09 2.87
C HIS A 149 -2.25 -16.02 4.40
N ARG A 150 -2.58 -17.13 5.06
CA ARG A 150 -2.43 -17.23 6.51
C ARG A 150 -0.97 -17.01 6.91
N ARG A 151 -0.78 -16.36 8.05
CA ARG A 151 0.55 -16.33 8.67
C ARG A 151 0.95 -17.73 9.12
N SER A 152 2.16 -18.10 8.90
CA SER A 152 2.80 -19.30 9.46
C SER A 152 3.10 -19.12 10.94
#